data_4e1076852926bfc68872e0f45d6dd7af
#
_entry.id   4e1076852926bfc68872e0f45d6dd7af
#
_cell.length_a   1.000
_cell.length_b   1.000
_cell.length_c   1.000
_cell.angle_alpha   90.00
_cell.angle_beta   90.00
_cell.angle_gamma   90.00
#
_symmetry.space_group_name_H-M   'P 1'
#
loop_
_entity.id
_entity.type
_entity.pdbx_description
1 polymer ?
#
loop_
_entity_poly.entity_id
_entity_poly.type
_entity_poly.pdbx_seq_one_letter_code
_entity_poly.pdbx_strand_id
1 'polypeptide(L)'
;MSAIIHRCYSSQTNMIPLSELLKQCSDRNRSGSDLQVLSVSNKYGFIAQSNQFEDREVASDDTSNYKVVKKGMFAYNPARINVGSIALYEMDGNGIVSPMYVCFTTKSELLPSYLKYYFASQTFKHEMYKRLEGSVRLCLTFEELCNIEIHLPSIEQQKNISKYISKIENNLSLVDSIFSKYQQQRSF
;
A
#
# COMPACT_ATOMS: atom_id res chain seq x y z
N MET A 1 -2.71 17.46 -3.00
CA MET A 1 -3.08 16.12 -2.51
C MET A 1 -2.70 15.91 -1.03
N SER A 2 -1.44 15.98 -0.64
CA SER A 2 -0.98 15.69 0.74
C SER A 2 -1.71 16.46 1.85
N ALA A 3 -1.96 17.77 1.68
CA ALA A 3 -2.67 18.58 2.67
C ALA A 3 -4.14 18.18 2.87
N ILE A 4 -4.82 17.75 1.80
CA ILE A 4 -6.21 17.28 1.85
C ILE A 4 -6.27 15.94 2.60
N ILE A 5 -5.39 15.01 2.26
CA ILE A 5 -5.29 13.72 2.94
C ILE A 5 -4.99 13.95 4.43
N HIS A 6 -4.02 14.80 4.75
CA HIS A 6 -3.68 15.10 6.14
C HIS A 6 -4.91 15.59 6.94
N ARG A 7 -5.70 16.50 6.38
CA ARG A 7 -6.91 17.03 7.04
C ARG A 7 -7.94 15.95 7.34
N CYS A 8 -8.07 14.92 6.49
CA CYS A 8 -8.99 13.81 6.69
C CYS A 8 -8.56 12.87 7.84
N TYR A 9 -7.28 12.85 8.19
CA TYR A 9 -6.71 11.93 9.18
C TYR A 9 -6.09 12.63 10.40
N SER A 10 -6.32 13.93 10.57
CA SER A 10 -5.77 14.72 11.69
C SER A 10 -6.66 14.72 12.94
N SER A 11 -7.85 14.13 12.88
CA SER A 11 -8.71 14.00 14.07
C SER A 11 -8.06 13.10 15.11
N GLN A 12 -8.16 13.50 16.38
CA GLN A 12 -7.65 12.74 17.53
C GLN A 12 -8.78 12.08 18.35
N THR A 13 -10.00 12.07 17.82
CA THR A 13 -11.14 11.40 18.44
C THR A 13 -11.26 9.97 17.93
N ASN A 14 -11.74 9.05 18.77
CA ASN A 14 -11.94 7.64 18.42
C ASN A 14 -10.68 7.02 17.76
N MET A 15 -9.55 7.14 18.44
CA MET A 15 -8.28 6.53 18.02
C MET A 15 -8.27 5.06 18.41
N ILE A 16 -8.04 4.20 17.42
CA ILE A 16 -8.03 2.74 17.58
C ILE A 16 -6.69 2.21 17.08
N PRO A 17 -5.98 1.36 17.83
CA PRO A 17 -4.74 0.76 17.37
C PRO A 17 -4.99 -0.19 16.21
N LEU A 18 -4.07 -0.20 15.24
CA LEU A 18 -4.19 -1.06 14.04
C LEU A 18 -4.19 -2.55 14.38
N SER A 19 -3.69 -2.95 15.56
CA SER A 19 -3.79 -4.33 16.07
C SER A 19 -5.23 -4.83 16.20
N GLU A 20 -6.16 -3.95 16.51
CA GLU A 20 -7.58 -4.30 16.59
C GLU A 20 -8.23 -4.41 15.20
N LEU A 21 -7.66 -3.77 14.19
CA LEU A 21 -8.26 -3.55 12.88
C LEU A 21 -7.61 -4.36 11.75
N LEU A 22 -6.40 -4.92 11.96
CA LEU A 22 -5.66 -5.67 10.96
C LEU A 22 -5.56 -7.15 11.32
N LYS A 23 -5.36 -7.96 10.27
CA LYS A 23 -5.06 -9.39 10.37
C LYS A 23 -3.93 -9.73 9.43
N GLN A 24 -2.80 -10.22 9.97
CA GLN A 24 -1.68 -10.68 9.16
C GLN A 24 -2.06 -11.93 8.35
N CYS A 25 -1.56 -12.00 7.12
CA CYS A 25 -1.75 -13.10 6.19
C CYS A 25 -0.41 -13.71 5.80
N SER A 26 -0.33 -15.03 5.73
CA SER A 26 0.91 -15.75 5.40
C SER A 26 0.69 -16.93 4.47
N ASP A 27 -0.44 -16.95 3.75
CA ASP A 27 -0.75 -17.99 2.77
C ASP A 27 0.37 -18.05 1.73
N ARG A 28 0.90 -19.26 1.47
CA ARG A 28 2.00 -19.47 0.53
C ARG A 28 1.51 -20.18 -0.73
N ASN A 29 2.22 -19.98 -1.83
CA ASN A 29 1.97 -20.64 -3.12
C ASN A 29 2.47 -22.10 -3.11
N ARG A 30 2.09 -22.90 -2.11
CA ARG A 30 2.59 -24.27 -1.91
C ARG A 30 2.31 -25.21 -3.09
N SER A 31 1.26 -24.95 -3.86
CA SER A 31 0.90 -25.73 -5.04
C SER A 31 1.79 -25.43 -6.24
N GLY A 32 2.70 -24.43 -6.15
CA GLY A 32 3.51 -23.99 -7.31
C GLY A 32 2.66 -23.45 -8.45
N SER A 33 1.47 -22.92 -8.15
CA SER A 33 0.61 -22.34 -9.18
C SER A 33 1.37 -21.24 -9.93
N ASP A 34 1.19 -21.18 -11.25
CA ASP A 34 1.77 -20.14 -12.11
C ASP A 34 1.01 -18.82 -11.87
N LEU A 35 1.42 -18.13 -10.83
CA LEU A 35 0.89 -16.84 -10.44
C LEU A 35 1.91 -15.74 -10.74
N GLN A 36 1.42 -14.58 -11.16
CA GLN A 36 2.28 -13.45 -11.47
C GLN A 36 3.08 -13.02 -10.24
N VAL A 37 4.41 -12.96 -10.38
CA VAL A 37 5.31 -12.43 -9.36
C VAL A 37 5.25 -10.91 -9.35
N LEU A 38 4.98 -10.34 -8.18
CA LEU A 38 4.75 -8.92 -8.00
C LEU A 38 5.75 -8.30 -7.04
N SER A 39 6.01 -7.02 -7.26
CA SER A 39 6.71 -6.12 -6.34
C SER A 39 5.80 -4.96 -5.95
N VAL A 40 6.11 -4.31 -4.82
CA VAL A 40 5.41 -3.09 -4.39
C VAL A 40 6.30 -1.88 -4.65
N SER A 41 5.94 -1.14 -5.69
CA SER A 41 6.55 0.15 -6.04
C SER A 41 5.98 1.26 -5.16
N ASN A 42 6.82 2.24 -4.80
CA ASN A 42 6.40 3.44 -4.08
C ASN A 42 5.52 4.40 -4.91
N LYS A 43 5.56 4.28 -6.24
CA LYS A 43 4.83 5.16 -7.17
C LYS A 43 3.60 4.50 -7.76
N TYR A 44 3.70 3.21 -8.10
CA TYR A 44 2.67 2.53 -8.88
C TYR A 44 1.94 1.43 -8.10
N GLY A 45 2.25 1.25 -6.80
CA GLY A 45 1.69 0.16 -6.02
C GLY A 45 2.20 -1.20 -6.50
N PHE A 46 1.32 -2.19 -6.62
CA PHE A 46 1.69 -3.49 -7.14
C PHE A 46 2.00 -3.44 -8.64
N ILE A 47 3.17 -3.94 -9.01
CA ILE A 47 3.62 -4.07 -10.41
C ILE A 47 4.20 -5.45 -10.65
N ALA A 48 4.14 -5.94 -11.89
CA ALA A 48 4.83 -7.16 -12.27
C ALA A 48 6.34 -7.00 -12.06
N GLN A 49 6.98 -8.01 -11.49
CA GLN A 49 8.42 -7.95 -11.20
C GLN A 49 9.25 -7.86 -12.49
N SER A 50 8.81 -8.49 -13.57
CA SER A 50 9.40 -8.38 -14.91
C SER A 50 9.47 -6.94 -15.42
N ASN A 51 8.53 -6.09 -15.05
CA ASN A 51 8.49 -4.68 -15.48
C ASN A 51 9.40 -3.75 -14.65
N GLN A 52 9.97 -4.24 -13.54
CA GLN A 52 10.82 -3.45 -12.66
C GLN A 52 12.30 -3.66 -12.95
N PHE A 53 12.66 -4.76 -13.58
CA PHE A 53 14.05 -5.17 -13.83
C PHE A 53 14.17 -5.67 -15.26
N GLU A 54 14.43 -4.77 -16.22
CA GLU A 54 14.55 -5.10 -17.65
C GLU A 54 15.68 -6.09 -17.99
N ASP A 55 16.62 -6.37 -17.04
CA ASP A 55 17.82 -7.17 -17.30
C ASP A 55 18.14 -8.25 -16.24
N ARG A 56 17.25 -8.58 -15.30
CA ARG A 56 17.51 -9.63 -14.30
C ARG A 56 16.28 -10.45 -13.98
N GLU A 57 16.36 -11.76 -14.17
CA GLU A 57 15.49 -12.72 -13.49
C GLU A 57 15.73 -12.62 -11.99
N VAL A 58 14.86 -11.87 -11.27
CA VAL A 58 14.99 -11.64 -9.83
C VAL A 58 14.08 -12.59 -9.04
N ALA A 59 13.15 -13.25 -9.71
CA ALA A 59 12.33 -14.30 -9.10
C ALA A 59 13.16 -15.59 -8.99
N SER A 60 13.05 -16.27 -7.86
CA SER A 60 13.55 -17.65 -7.72
C SER A 60 12.74 -18.56 -8.64
N ASP A 61 13.37 -19.56 -9.27
CA ASP A 61 12.68 -20.61 -10.03
C ASP A 61 11.61 -21.34 -9.18
N ASP A 62 11.85 -21.44 -7.86
CA ASP A 62 10.90 -21.95 -6.89
C ASP A 62 10.15 -20.82 -6.20
N THR A 63 8.88 -20.64 -6.58
CA THR A 63 7.95 -19.67 -5.97
C THR A 63 7.04 -20.27 -4.91
N SER A 64 7.24 -21.52 -4.50
CA SER A 64 6.40 -22.22 -3.51
C SER A 64 6.34 -21.53 -2.15
N ASN A 65 7.40 -20.83 -1.77
CA ASN A 65 7.52 -20.05 -0.54
C ASN A 65 6.98 -18.62 -0.65
N TYR A 66 6.63 -18.15 -1.86
CA TYR A 66 6.08 -16.81 -2.05
C TYR A 66 4.70 -16.71 -1.42
N LYS A 67 4.37 -15.51 -0.92
CA LYS A 67 3.08 -15.23 -0.27
C LYS A 67 2.04 -14.86 -1.31
N VAL A 68 0.87 -15.50 -1.22
CA VAL A 68 -0.27 -15.18 -2.09
C VAL A 68 -0.92 -13.88 -1.64
N VAL A 69 -1.15 -12.98 -2.60
CA VAL A 69 -1.92 -11.75 -2.39
C VAL A 69 -3.20 -11.79 -3.21
N LYS A 70 -4.30 -11.34 -2.60
CA LYS A 70 -5.66 -11.34 -3.18
C LYS A 70 -6.23 -9.93 -3.10
N LYS A 71 -7.22 -9.63 -3.93
CA LYS A 71 -7.93 -8.34 -3.91
C LYS A 71 -8.38 -7.95 -2.50
N GLY A 72 -8.06 -6.75 -2.08
CA GLY A 72 -8.34 -6.24 -0.75
C GLY A 72 -7.22 -6.45 0.29
N MET A 73 -6.17 -7.20 -0.06
CA MET A 73 -4.99 -7.37 0.80
C MET A 73 -4.00 -6.23 0.61
N PHE A 74 -3.25 -5.95 1.66
CA PHE A 74 -2.06 -5.10 1.61
C PHE A 74 -0.80 -5.94 1.63
N ALA A 75 0.25 -5.41 0.98
CA ALA A 75 1.60 -5.87 1.21
C ALA A 75 2.58 -4.70 1.32
N TYR A 76 3.61 -4.86 2.16
CA TYR A 76 4.70 -3.91 2.24
C TYR A 76 6.04 -4.61 2.46
N ASN A 77 7.10 -3.94 2.02
CA ASN A 77 8.47 -4.36 2.32
C ASN A 77 8.93 -3.64 3.61
N PRO A 78 9.17 -4.35 4.73
CA PRO A 78 9.56 -3.75 6.01
C PRO A 78 10.77 -2.81 5.90
N ALA A 79 11.77 -3.17 5.09
CA ALA A 79 12.99 -2.39 4.90
C ALA A 79 12.87 -1.25 3.88
N ARG A 80 11.70 -1.07 3.26
CA ARG A 80 11.44 -0.04 2.24
C ARG A 80 10.14 0.72 2.45
N ILE A 81 9.46 0.53 3.56
CA ILE A 81 8.22 1.23 3.88
C ILE A 81 8.45 2.73 4.03
N ASN A 82 9.63 3.14 4.51
CA ASN A 82 10.05 4.53 4.65
C ASN A 82 10.08 5.29 3.32
N VAL A 83 10.29 4.59 2.21
CA VAL A 83 10.24 5.15 0.84
C VAL A 83 8.90 4.87 0.16
N GLY A 84 7.90 4.35 0.87
CA GLY A 84 6.53 4.17 0.38
C GLY A 84 6.23 2.79 -0.25
N SER A 85 7.06 1.77 0.02
CA SER A 85 6.77 0.40 -0.46
C SER A 85 5.68 -0.28 0.36
N ILE A 86 4.46 0.26 0.30
CA ILE A 86 3.22 -0.30 0.86
C ILE A 86 2.07 -0.04 -0.11
N ALA A 87 1.25 -1.05 -0.40
CA ALA A 87 0.12 -0.89 -1.31
C ALA A 87 -1.05 -1.83 -1.00
N LEU A 88 -2.24 -1.41 -1.42
CA LEU A 88 -3.45 -2.23 -1.51
C LEU A 88 -3.45 -2.97 -2.85
N TYR A 89 -3.70 -4.29 -2.81
CA TYR A 89 -3.87 -5.10 -4.02
C TYR A 89 -5.30 -4.94 -4.55
N GLU A 90 -5.43 -4.28 -5.69
CA GLU A 90 -6.72 -3.94 -6.31
C GLU A 90 -6.94 -4.67 -7.65
N MET A 91 -5.97 -5.47 -8.11
CA MET A 91 -6.07 -6.22 -9.37
C MET A 91 -7.00 -7.41 -9.25
N ASP A 92 -7.52 -7.87 -10.38
CA ASP A 92 -8.30 -9.10 -10.45
C ASP A 92 -7.37 -10.34 -10.49
N GLY A 93 -7.85 -11.44 -9.93
CA GLY A 93 -7.05 -12.65 -9.73
C GLY A 93 -6.12 -12.57 -8.52
N ASN A 94 -5.25 -13.57 -8.39
CA ASN A 94 -4.26 -13.65 -7.32
C ASN A 94 -2.87 -13.36 -7.90
N GLY A 95 -2.00 -12.78 -7.08
CA GLY A 95 -0.58 -12.65 -7.37
C GLY A 95 0.26 -13.23 -6.24
N ILE A 96 1.57 -13.22 -6.41
CA ILE A 96 2.51 -13.63 -5.37
C ILE A 96 3.59 -12.58 -5.17
N VAL A 97 4.03 -12.46 -3.91
CA VAL A 97 5.13 -11.57 -3.51
C VAL A 97 6.20 -12.37 -2.76
N SER A 98 7.44 -11.90 -2.83
CA SER A 98 8.56 -12.51 -2.12
C SER A 98 8.25 -12.71 -0.62
N PRO A 99 8.80 -13.75 0.02
CA PRO A 99 8.61 -14.02 1.46
C PRO A 99 8.93 -12.86 2.40
N MET A 100 9.81 -11.94 1.97
CA MET A 100 10.19 -10.76 2.75
C MET A 100 9.06 -9.75 2.96
N TYR A 101 8.04 -9.75 2.11
CA TYR A 101 6.89 -8.85 2.27
C TYR A 101 6.04 -9.27 3.46
N VAL A 102 5.54 -8.29 4.18
CA VAL A 102 4.46 -8.47 5.15
C VAL A 102 3.15 -8.26 4.43
N CYS A 103 2.25 -9.26 4.53
CA CYS A 103 0.91 -9.21 3.94
C CYS A 103 -0.15 -9.21 5.04
N PHE A 104 -1.22 -8.43 4.86
CA PHE A 104 -2.32 -8.33 5.82
C PHE A 104 -3.62 -7.88 5.17
N THR A 105 -4.74 -8.08 5.89
CA THR A 105 -6.07 -7.58 5.54
C THR A 105 -6.59 -6.67 6.64
N THR A 106 -7.61 -5.89 6.33
CA THR A 106 -8.41 -5.17 7.32
C THR A 106 -9.55 -6.07 7.83
N LYS A 107 -9.98 -5.84 9.06
CA LYS A 107 -11.24 -6.38 9.59
C LYS A 107 -12.42 -5.53 9.10
N SER A 108 -13.64 -5.95 9.41
CA SER A 108 -14.90 -5.37 8.90
C SER A 108 -15.09 -3.89 9.22
N GLU A 109 -14.52 -3.43 10.34
CA GLU A 109 -14.65 -2.07 10.84
C GLU A 109 -13.79 -1.04 10.09
N LEU A 110 -12.80 -1.52 9.34
CA LEU A 110 -11.87 -0.67 8.59
C LEU A 110 -11.90 -0.99 7.10
N LEU A 111 -12.29 -0.03 6.28
CA LEU A 111 -12.28 -0.20 4.83
C LEU A 111 -10.84 -0.15 4.26
N PRO A 112 -10.46 -1.09 3.39
CA PRO A 112 -9.15 -1.07 2.74
C PRO A 112 -8.88 0.25 2.00
N SER A 113 -9.88 0.81 1.31
CA SER A 113 -9.75 2.09 0.62
C SER A 113 -9.44 3.27 1.56
N TYR A 114 -10.02 3.27 2.77
CA TYR A 114 -9.73 4.28 3.78
C TYR A 114 -8.30 4.13 4.30
N LEU A 115 -7.88 2.92 4.63
CA LEU A 115 -6.52 2.64 5.09
C LEU A 115 -5.45 2.93 4.02
N LYS A 116 -5.73 2.66 2.74
CA LYS A 116 -4.86 3.03 1.61
C LYS A 116 -4.48 4.51 1.65
N TYR A 117 -5.44 5.39 1.85
CA TYR A 117 -5.20 6.83 1.91
C TYR A 117 -4.55 7.27 3.22
N TYR A 118 -4.82 6.58 4.32
CA TYR A 118 -4.09 6.80 5.56
C TYR A 118 -2.58 6.58 5.37
N PHE A 119 -2.18 5.49 4.72
CA PHE A 119 -0.76 5.22 4.44
C PHE A 119 -0.09 6.26 3.53
N ALA A 120 -0.86 6.97 2.73
CA ALA A 120 -0.36 8.12 1.95
C ALA A 120 -0.28 9.43 2.74
N SER A 121 -0.79 9.47 3.99
CA SER A 121 -0.86 10.69 4.81
C SER A 121 0.48 11.04 5.48
N GLN A 122 0.66 12.32 5.83
CA GLN A 122 1.77 12.75 6.65
C GLN A 122 1.66 12.24 8.10
N THR A 123 0.44 12.03 8.59
CA THR A 123 0.17 11.45 9.91
C THR A 123 0.79 10.06 9.99
N PHE A 124 0.52 9.18 9.01
CA PHE A 124 1.14 7.87 8.97
C PHE A 124 2.66 7.93 8.87
N LYS A 125 3.20 8.79 8.00
CA LYS A 125 4.66 8.93 7.86
C LYS A 125 5.30 9.31 9.19
N HIS A 126 4.73 10.26 9.91
CA HIS A 126 5.24 10.68 11.21
C HIS A 126 5.23 9.54 12.23
N GLU A 127 4.11 8.80 12.35
CA GLU A 127 3.98 7.66 13.25
C GLU A 127 4.89 6.50 12.87
N MET A 128 5.05 6.24 11.58
CA MET A 128 5.97 5.24 11.06
C MET A 128 7.43 5.56 11.44
N TYR A 129 7.89 6.80 11.20
CA TYR A 129 9.28 7.18 11.50
C TYR A 129 9.64 7.07 13.00
N LYS A 130 8.68 7.24 13.90
CA LYS A 130 8.89 7.03 15.33
C LYS A 130 9.15 5.55 15.70
N ARG A 131 8.73 4.62 14.84
CA ARG A 131 8.71 3.17 15.11
C ARG A 131 9.66 2.37 14.22
N LEU A 132 10.42 3.06 13.37
CA LEU A 132 11.44 2.38 12.56
C LEU A 132 12.59 1.89 13.43
N GLU A 133 12.89 0.60 13.32
CA GLU A 133 13.96 -0.06 14.06
C GLU A 133 15.15 -0.39 13.15
N GLY A 134 16.34 -0.47 13.75
CA GLY A 134 17.57 -0.90 13.10
C GLY A 134 18.58 0.23 12.89
N SER A 135 19.86 -0.10 13.04
CA SER A 135 20.98 0.84 12.89
C SER A 135 21.50 0.94 11.46
N VAL A 136 21.39 -0.15 10.69
CA VAL A 136 21.93 -0.22 9.31
C VAL A 136 20.80 -0.17 8.27
N ARG A 137 19.66 -0.83 8.56
CA ARG A 137 18.45 -0.76 7.73
C ARG A 137 17.26 -0.53 8.64
N LEU A 138 16.61 0.61 8.43
CA LEU A 138 15.37 0.94 9.13
C LEU A 138 14.24 0.02 8.63
N CYS A 139 13.63 -0.72 9.53
CA CYS A 139 12.54 -1.64 9.25
C CYS A 139 11.34 -1.33 10.13
N LEU A 140 10.14 -1.44 9.58
CA LEU A 140 8.88 -1.44 10.34
C LEU A 140 8.37 -2.87 10.43
N THR A 141 8.40 -3.46 11.61
CA THR A 141 7.79 -4.78 11.86
C THR A 141 6.27 -4.69 11.77
N PHE A 142 5.58 -5.84 11.63
CA PHE A 142 4.11 -5.84 11.66
C PHE A 142 3.57 -5.48 13.05
N GLU A 143 4.28 -5.84 14.09
CA GLU A 143 3.97 -5.49 15.47
C GLU A 143 4.01 -3.97 15.66
N GLU A 144 5.08 -3.32 15.24
CA GLU A 144 5.21 -1.86 15.31
C GLU A 144 4.20 -1.12 14.42
N LEU A 145 3.85 -1.67 13.25
CA LEU A 145 2.74 -1.16 12.45
C LEU A 145 1.42 -1.24 13.23
N CYS A 146 1.19 -2.35 13.94
CA CYS A 146 -0.02 -2.58 14.73
C CYS A 146 -0.14 -1.67 15.95
N ASN A 147 0.97 -1.13 16.46
CA ASN A 147 1.00 -0.15 17.56
C ASN A 147 0.62 1.28 17.11
N ILE A 148 0.48 1.52 15.82
CA ILE A 148 -0.01 2.82 15.31
C ILE A 148 -1.51 2.91 15.53
N GLU A 149 -1.97 4.03 16.09
CA GLU A 149 -3.38 4.35 16.22
C GLU A 149 -3.89 5.14 15.02
N ILE A 150 -5.10 4.83 14.59
CA ILE A 150 -5.78 5.53 13.50
C ILE A 150 -7.13 6.07 13.99
N HIS A 151 -7.48 7.27 13.54
CA HIS A 151 -8.86 7.74 13.68
C HIS A 151 -9.80 6.84 12.88
N LEU A 152 -10.79 6.26 13.56
CA LEU A 152 -11.76 5.32 12.96
C LEU A 152 -13.16 5.95 12.93
N PRO A 153 -13.53 6.64 11.84
CA PRO A 153 -14.90 7.12 11.66
C PRO A 153 -15.84 5.98 11.26
N SER A 154 -17.14 6.27 11.21
CA SER A 154 -18.11 5.28 10.74
C SER A 154 -17.79 4.78 9.33
N ILE A 155 -18.25 3.58 8.99
CA ILE A 155 -18.05 2.98 7.65
C ILE A 155 -18.52 3.92 6.53
N GLU A 156 -19.63 4.61 6.74
CA GLU A 156 -20.15 5.58 5.77
C GLU A 156 -19.21 6.77 5.59
N GLN A 157 -18.68 7.31 6.68
CA GLN A 157 -17.68 8.39 6.62
C GLN A 157 -16.39 7.92 5.95
N GLN A 158 -15.91 6.70 6.25
CA GLN A 158 -14.75 6.11 5.58
C GLN A 158 -14.96 6.01 4.06
N LYS A 159 -16.15 5.55 3.62
CA LYS A 159 -16.53 5.51 2.19
C LYS A 159 -16.51 6.89 1.56
N ASN A 160 -17.11 7.87 2.21
CA ASN A 160 -17.20 9.24 1.71
C ASN A 160 -15.82 9.88 1.59
N ILE A 161 -14.95 9.72 2.60
CA ILE A 161 -13.57 10.20 2.56
C ILE A 161 -12.79 9.56 1.42
N SER A 162 -12.86 8.22 1.30
CA SER A 162 -12.15 7.48 0.25
C SER A 162 -12.62 7.90 -1.14
N LYS A 163 -13.93 8.03 -1.35
CA LYS A 163 -14.52 8.48 -2.62
C LYS A 163 -14.11 9.90 -2.97
N TYR A 164 -14.06 10.80 -1.99
CA TYR A 164 -13.64 12.18 -2.19
C TYR A 164 -12.16 12.25 -2.62
N ILE A 165 -11.27 11.55 -1.92
CA ILE A 165 -9.84 11.54 -2.24
C ILE A 165 -9.60 10.90 -3.61
N SER A 166 -10.25 9.77 -3.91
CA SER A 166 -10.14 9.10 -5.22
C SER A 166 -10.59 10.00 -6.38
N LYS A 167 -11.67 10.78 -6.19
CA LYS A 167 -12.12 11.73 -7.20
C LYS A 167 -11.07 12.82 -7.47
N ILE A 168 -10.40 13.31 -6.43
CA ILE A 168 -9.33 14.30 -6.57
C ILE A 168 -8.13 13.69 -7.30
N GLU A 169 -7.72 12.45 -6.96
CA GLU A 169 -6.63 11.74 -7.65
C GLU A 169 -6.92 11.60 -9.15
N ASN A 170 -8.13 11.15 -9.50
CA ASN A 170 -8.54 11.00 -10.89
C ASN A 170 -8.52 12.34 -11.65
N ASN A 171 -8.99 13.41 -11.02
CA ASN A 171 -8.96 14.75 -11.63
C ASN A 171 -7.52 15.24 -11.85
N LEU A 172 -6.64 15.04 -10.89
CA LEU A 172 -5.22 15.40 -11.03
C LEU A 172 -4.54 14.61 -12.14
N SER A 173 -4.76 13.29 -12.19
CA SER A 173 -4.22 12.43 -13.26
C SER A 173 -4.72 12.88 -14.66
N LEU A 174 -5.97 13.29 -14.76
CA LEU A 174 -6.53 13.82 -16.02
C LEU A 174 -5.84 15.12 -16.41
N VAL A 175 -5.65 16.04 -15.47
CA VAL A 175 -4.95 17.33 -15.72
C VAL A 175 -3.51 17.08 -16.17
N ASP A 176 -2.79 16.18 -15.51
CA ASP A 176 -1.41 15.82 -15.87
C ASP A 176 -1.34 15.20 -17.28
N SER A 177 -2.31 14.35 -17.64
CA SER A 177 -2.42 13.77 -18.98
C SER A 177 -2.67 14.83 -20.06
N ILE A 178 -3.57 15.77 -19.80
CA ILE A 178 -3.87 16.88 -20.71
C ILE A 178 -2.64 17.77 -20.89
N PHE A 179 -1.96 18.12 -19.79
CA PHE A 179 -0.76 18.95 -19.81
C PHE A 179 0.37 18.31 -20.63
N SER A 180 0.59 17.00 -20.42
CA SER A 180 1.62 16.24 -21.16
C SER A 180 1.33 16.22 -22.67
N LYS A 181 0.08 16.00 -23.07
CA LYS A 181 -0.33 16.07 -24.50
C LYS A 181 -0.12 17.46 -25.09
N TYR A 182 -0.46 18.49 -24.35
CA TYR A 182 -0.27 19.88 -24.79
C TYR A 182 1.21 20.23 -24.98
N GLN A 183 2.08 19.77 -24.09
CA GLN A 183 3.53 19.95 -24.24
C GLN A 183 4.07 19.23 -25.48
N GLN A 184 3.63 18.00 -25.74
CA GLN A 184 4.04 17.27 -26.95
C GLN A 184 3.65 17.98 -28.24
N GLN A 185 2.46 18.62 -28.29
CA GLN A 185 2.00 19.37 -29.47
C GLN A 185 2.81 20.65 -29.73
N ARG A 186 3.46 21.23 -28.71
CA ARG A 186 4.29 22.44 -28.86
C ARG A 186 5.75 22.15 -29.21
N SER A 187 6.14 20.90 -29.19
CA SER A 187 7.52 20.46 -29.50
C SER A 187 7.72 20.15 -30.98
N PHE A 188 6.69 20.38 -31.80
CA PHE A 188 6.70 20.38 -33.26
C PHE A 188 6.46 21.80 -33.81
#